data_53fdcdbd4d531757f115aa2ea6915528
#
_entry.id   53fdcdbd4d531757f115aa2ea6915528
#
_cell.length_a   1.000
_cell.length_b   1.000
_cell.length_c   1.000
_cell.angle_alpha   90.00
_cell.angle_beta   90.00
_cell.angle_gamma   90.00
#
_symmetry.space_group_name_H-M   'P 1'
#
loop_
_entity.id
_entity.type
_entity.pdbx_description
1 polymer ?
#
loop_
_entity_poly.entity_id
_entity_poly.type
_entity_poly.pdbx_seq_one_letter_code
_entity_poly.pdbx_strand_id
1 'polypeptide(L)'
;MASAPKSAKLLQFVALLIVFFLLCVFIQPSESNYLWRFPPLLKEIPRLINDFVRGLMFEWMPISVYDPIIEEHEQKPLFREITRAISSAFLFLIAAVRELILGGSKTIVAFTGWDFVKENPWAKWPALPWTVVVGWTMVLGYRLRGWGLSLLAGVGGLYIAIFGQWSPSMQTLSFILISAPISVFLGLIVGILAFRSRTVETILNPLLNVAQTMPHYSYLIPIIVLFGVGDHAAALVTILFATPSMVRLVLLGLKNVRSEEHTSELQSPDHLVCRLL
;
A
#
# COMPACT_ATOMS: atom_id res chain seq x y z
N MET A 1 36.44 32.38 7.76
CA MET A 1 36.08 31.98 6.38
C MET A 1 34.57 32.11 6.23
N ALA A 2 34.05 33.14 5.58
CA ALA A 2 32.61 33.32 5.40
C ALA A 2 32.07 32.31 4.39
N SER A 3 31.09 31.51 4.81
CA SER A 3 30.41 30.56 3.94
C SER A 3 29.62 31.33 2.86
N ALA A 4 29.89 31.03 1.58
CA ALA A 4 29.17 31.62 0.48
C ALA A 4 27.66 31.49 0.67
N PRO A 5 26.85 32.53 0.38
CA PRO A 5 25.40 32.51 0.56
C PRO A 5 24.78 31.36 -0.26
N LYS A 6 23.71 30.77 0.26
CA LYS A 6 23.05 29.59 -0.37
C LYS A 6 22.68 29.83 -1.83
N SER A 7 22.38 31.08 -2.22
CA SER A 7 22.13 31.49 -3.61
C SER A 7 23.36 31.35 -4.51
N ALA A 8 24.55 31.65 -4.00
CA ALA A 8 25.79 31.54 -4.80
C ALA A 8 26.14 30.06 -5.05
N LYS A 9 25.92 29.16 -4.11
CA LYS A 9 26.13 27.71 -4.29
C LYS A 9 25.13 27.12 -5.30
N LEU A 10 23.87 27.56 -5.27
CA LEU A 10 22.88 27.16 -6.25
C LEU A 10 23.26 27.65 -7.67
N LEU A 11 23.70 28.90 -7.79
CA LEU A 11 24.13 29.45 -9.06
C LEU A 11 25.37 28.73 -9.64
N GLN A 12 26.32 28.37 -8.78
CA GLN A 12 27.48 27.55 -9.16
C GLN A 12 27.07 26.16 -9.65
N PHE A 13 26.10 25.51 -8.95
CA PHE A 13 25.61 24.20 -9.35
C PHE A 13 24.87 24.25 -10.70
N VAL A 14 24.02 25.26 -10.91
CA VAL A 14 23.32 25.46 -12.19
C VAL A 14 24.33 25.78 -13.33
N ALA A 15 25.33 26.62 -13.08
CA ALA A 15 26.38 26.91 -14.05
C ALA A 15 27.16 25.65 -14.43
N LEU A 16 27.47 24.79 -13.45
CA LEU A 16 28.17 23.52 -13.66
C LEU A 16 27.32 22.54 -14.49
N LEU A 17 26.03 22.47 -14.26
CA LEU A 17 25.09 21.68 -15.08
C LEU A 17 24.99 22.21 -16.51
N ILE A 18 24.97 23.54 -16.70
CA ILE A 18 24.95 24.16 -18.04
C ILE A 18 26.25 23.86 -18.79
N VAL A 19 27.40 23.99 -18.12
CA VAL A 19 28.71 23.66 -18.72
C VAL A 19 28.79 22.19 -19.09
N PHE A 20 28.30 21.30 -18.19
CA PHE A 20 28.24 19.86 -18.49
C PHE A 20 27.32 19.56 -19.68
N PHE A 21 26.15 20.20 -19.75
CA PHE A 21 25.22 20.04 -20.86
C PHE A 21 25.86 20.53 -22.19
N LEU A 22 26.51 21.72 -22.19
CA LEU A 22 27.19 22.24 -23.34
C LEU A 22 28.34 21.34 -23.80
N LEU A 23 29.11 20.78 -22.84
CA LEU A 23 30.16 19.80 -23.15
C LEU A 23 29.57 18.55 -23.81
N CYS A 24 28.44 18.03 -23.29
CA CYS A 24 27.76 16.90 -23.90
C CYS A 24 27.26 17.20 -25.32
N VAL A 25 26.78 18.42 -25.60
CA VAL A 25 26.31 18.83 -26.93
C VAL A 25 27.50 18.98 -27.91
N PHE A 26 28.65 19.45 -27.43
CA PHE A 26 29.86 19.60 -28.27
C PHE A 26 30.53 18.27 -28.61
N ILE A 27 30.35 17.24 -27.80
CA ILE A 27 30.87 15.90 -28.08
C ILE A 27 29.96 15.25 -29.11
N GLN A 28 30.42 15.14 -30.34
CA GLN A 28 29.65 14.51 -31.42
C GLN A 28 29.28 13.04 -31.05
N PRO A 29 28.03 12.63 -31.30
CA PRO A 29 27.61 11.25 -31.05
C PRO A 29 28.38 10.28 -31.95
N SER A 30 29.25 9.49 -31.37
CA SER A 30 29.93 8.39 -32.06
C SER A 30 29.41 7.05 -31.55
N GLU A 31 29.57 5.98 -32.31
CA GLU A 31 29.12 4.65 -31.94
C GLU A 31 29.75 4.11 -30.63
N SER A 32 30.96 4.57 -30.31
CA SER A 32 31.69 4.22 -29.09
C SER A 32 31.46 5.16 -27.91
N ASN A 33 30.66 6.25 -28.08
CA ASN A 33 30.52 7.26 -27.05
C ASN A 33 29.35 6.95 -26.13
N TYR A 34 29.65 6.45 -24.90
CA TYR A 34 28.68 6.07 -23.86
C TYR A 34 27.89 7.26 -23.31
N LEU A 35 28.26 8.52 -23.57
CA LEU A 35 27.47 9.69 -23.18
C LEU A 35 26.16 9.78 -23.96
N TRP A 36 26.12 9.24 -25.18
CA TRP A 36 24.95 9.25 -26.06
C TRP A 36 24.26 7.90 -26.20
N ARG A 37 24.92 6.83 -25.84
CA ARG A 37 24.36 5.47 -25.89
C ARG A 37 24.52 4.79 -24.55
N PHE A 38 23.45 4.16 -24.09
CA PHE A 38 23.51 3.30 -22.91
C PHE A 38 24.50 2.15 -23.14
N PRO A 39 25.36 1.84 -22.15
CA PRO A 39 26.21 0.67 -22.20
C PRO A 39 25.41 -0.58 -22.57
N PRO A 40 25.97 -1.52 -23.37
CA PRO A 40 25.25 -2.72 -23.79
C PRO A 40 24.68 -3.51 -22.60
N LEU A 41 25.43 -3.58 -21.48
CA LEU A 41 24.98 -4.21 -20.25
C LEU A 41 23.64 -3.63 -19.71
N LEU A 42 23.46 -2.30 -19.79
CA LEU A 42 22.21 -1.67 -19.32
C LEU A 42 21.04 -1.94 -20.28
N LYS A 43 21.29 -2.25 -21.55
CA LYS A 43 20.24 -2.65 -22.49
C LYS A 43 19.75 -4.06 -22.28
N GLU A 44 20.56 -4.93 -21.69
CA GLU A 44 20.19 -6.33 -21.42
C GLU A 44 19.39 -6.48 -20.13
N ILE A 45 19.55 -5.57 -19.16
CA ILE A 45 18.82 -5.63 -17.89
C ILE A 45 17.29 -5.74 -18.06
N PRO A 46 16.64 -4.90 -18.89
CA PRO A 46 15.20 -5.03 -19.12
C PRO A 46 14.81 -6.38 -19.76
N ARG A 47 15.65 -6.95 -20.62
CA ARG A 47 15.43 -8.26 -21.21
C ARG A 47 15.52 -9.35 -20.14
N LEU A 48 16.58 -9.34 -19.34
CA LEU A 48 16.74 -10.30 -18.24
C LEU A 48 15.57 -10.24 -17.24
N ILE A 49 15.12 -9.04 -16.88
CA ILE A 49 13.96 -8.87 -16.02
C ILE A 49 12.69 -9.43 -16.68
N ASN A 50 12.49 -9.12 -17.95
CA ASN A 50 11.33 -9.63 -18.69
C ASN A 50 11.34 -11.16 -18.82
N ASP A 51 12.49 -11.74 -19.14
CA ASP A 51 12.65 -13.19 -19.25
C ASP A 51 12.46 -13.87 -17.88
N PHE A 52 12.98 -13.28 -16.81
CA PHE A 52 12.75 -13.74 -15.45
C PHE A 52 11.26 -13.72 -15.09
N VAL A 53 10.57 -12.60 -15.33
CA VAL A 53 9.14 -12.47 -15.03
C VAL A 53 8.33 -13.44 -15.89
N ARG A 54 8.66 -13.57 -17.16
CA ARG A 54 8.01 -14.50 -18.07
C ARG A 54 8.21 -15.95 -17.63
N GLY A 55 9.44 -16.33 -17.29
CA GLY A 55 9.73 -17.65 -16.74
C GLY A 55 8.94 -17.94 -15.48
N LEU A 56 8.91 -16.99 -14.53
CA LEU A 56 8.17 -17.10 -13.27
C LEU A 56 6.67 -17.29 -13.50
N MET A 57 6.09 -16.51 -14.43
CA MET A 57 4.64 -16.48 -14.65
C MET A 57 4.12 -17.61 -15.54
N PHE A 58 4.94 -18.12 -16.46
CA PHE A 58 4.46 -19.01 -17.51
C PHE A 58 5.19 -20.37 -17.60
N GLU A 59 6.41 -20.47 -17.10
CA GLU A 59 7.26 -21.64 -17.38
C GLU A 59 7.71 -22.37 -16.11
N TRP A 60 7.93 -21.66 -14.99
CA TRP A 60 8.54 -22.26 -13.81
C TRP A 60 7.53 -22.96 -12.91
N MET A 61 7.97 -24.09 -12.35
CA MET A 61 7.19 -24.89 -11.40
C MET A 61 5.78 -25.23 -11.91
N PRO A 62 5.61 -25.95 -13.03
CA PRO A 62 4.31 -26.35 -13.50
C PRO A 62 3.64 -27.27 -12.50
N ILE A 63 2.38 -26.99 -12.18
CA ILE A 63 1.52 -27.83 -11.38
C ILE A 63 0.34 -28.31 -12.23
N SER A 64 -0.14 -29.49 -11.96
CA SER A 64 -1.31 -30.05 -12.62
C SER A 64 -2.57 -29.49 -11.92
N VAL A 65 -3.36 -28.69 -12.64
CA VAL A 65 -4.61 -28.10 -12.16
C VAL A 65 -5.75 -28.67 -12.98
N TYR A 66 -6.80 -29.16 -12.31
CA TYR A 66 -7.99 -29.64 -12.99
C TYR A 66 -8.77 -28.46 -13.57
N ASP A 67 -9.01 -28.48 -14.87
CA ASP A 67 -9.84 -27.47 -15.55
C ASP A 67 -11.24 -28.04 -15.78
N PRO A 68 -12.28 -27.49 -15.11
CA PRO A 68 -13.64 -28.00 -15.22
C PRO A 68 -14.31 -27.76 -16.58
N ILE A 69 -13.72 -26.91 -17.42
CA ILE A 69 -14.27 -26.61 -18.76
C ILE A 69 -13.81 -27.67 -19.76
N ILE A 70 -12.56 -28.14 -19.62
CA ILE A 70 -11.96 -29.11 -20.55
C ILE A 70 -12.05 -30.54 -19.96
N GLU A 71 -12.41 -30.66 -18.68
CA GLU A 71 -12.45 -31.92 -17.91
C GLU A 71 -11.10 -32.65 -17.85
N GLU A 72 -9.99 -31.92 -18.05
CA GLU A 72 -8.64 -32.47 -18.09
C GLU A 72 -7.71 -31.71 -17.11
N HIS A 73 -6.60 -32.35 -16.74
CA HIS A 73 -5.54 -31.74 -15.94
C HIS A 73 -4.59 -30.95 -16.82
N GLU A 74 -4.57 -29.62 -16.71
CA GLU A 74 -3.67 -28.74 -17.42
C GLU A 74 -2.45 -28.38 -16.53
N GLN A 75 -1.26 -28.34 -17.14
CA GLN A 75 -0.04 -27.90 -16.47
C GLN A 75 -0.01 -26.37 -16.42
N LYS A 76 -0.11 -25.80 -15.20
CA LYS A 76 -0.07 -24.34 -14.99
C LYS A 76 1.10 -23.97 -14.07
N PRO A 77 1.76 -22.82 -14.29
CA PRO A 77 2.84 -22.38 -13.41
C PRO A 77 2.33 -22.11 -11.99
N LEU A 78 2.99 -22.68 -10.98
CA LEU A 78 2.61 -22.53 -9.57
C LEU A 78 2.45 -21.07 -9.15
N PHE A 79 3.38 -20.23 -9.57
CA PHE A 79 3.35 -18.80 -9.21
C PHE A 79 2.11 -18.10 -9.75
N ARG A 80 1.68 -18.43 -10.97
CA ARG A 80 0.46 -17.89 -11.58
C ARG A 80 -0.79 -18.31 -10.79
N GLU A 81 -0.84 -19.55 -10.31
CA GLU A 81 -1.97 -20.01 -9.51
C GLU A 81 -2.00 -19.35 -8.12
N ILE A 82 -0.85 -19.13 -7.50
CA ILE A 82 -0.76 -18.40 -6.23
C ILE A 82 -1.24 -16.94 -6.42
N THR A 83 -0.78 -16.24 -7.46
CA THR A 83 -1.21 -14.86 -7.71
C THR A 83 -2.70 -14.77 -8.02
N ARG A 84 -3.25 -15.75 -8.75
CA ARG A 84 -4.71 -15.85 -9.01
C ARG A 84 -5.49 -16.12 -7.73
N ALA A 85 -5.03 -17.04 -6.89
CA ALA A 85 -5.67 -17.34 -5.61
C ALA A 85 -5.69 -16.11 -4.69
N ILE A 86 -4.59 -15.36 -4.61
CA ILE A 86 -4.52 -14.09 -3.87
C ILE A 86 -5.51 -13.08 -4.48
N SER A 87 -5.50 -12.89 -5.80
CA SER A 87 -6.42 -11.98 -6.48
C SER A 87 -7.89 -12.34 -6.22
N SER A 88 -8.25 -13.62 -6.32
CA SER A 88 -9.63 -14.07 -6.09
C SER A 88 -10.06 -13.88 -4.64
N ALA A 89 -9.18 -14.12 -3.68
CA ALA A 89 -9.45 -13.87 -2.26
C ALA A 89 -9.70 -12.37 -1.99
N PHE A 90 -8.86 -11.49 -2.55
CA PHE A 90 -9.07 -10.04 -2.43
C PHE A 90 -10.35 -9.58 -3.13
N LEU A 91 -10.62 -10.07 -4.33
CA LEU A 91 -11.85 -9.76 -5.05
C LEU A 91 -13.09 -10.20 -4.26
N PHE A 92 -13.06 -11.39 -3.66
CA PHE A 92 -14.14 -11.87 -2.81
C PHE A 92 -14.38 -10.93 -1.61
N LEU A 93 -13.32 -10.56 -0.88
CA LEU A 93 -13.41 -9.67 0.27
C LEU A 93 -13.92 -8.28 -0.14
N ILE A 94 -13.38 -7.71 -1.21
CA ILE A 94 -13.79 -6.39 -1.72
C ILE A 94 -15.24 -6.42 -2.19
N ALA A 95 -15.64 -7.48 -2.92
CA ALA A 95 -17.00 -7.66 -3.37
C ALA A 95 -17.97 -7.79 -2.18
N ALA A 96 -17.64 -8.58 -1.17
CA ALA A 96 -18.45 -8.73 0.02
C ALA A 96 -18.68 -7.40 0.76
N VAL A 97 -17.63 -6.59 0.95
CA VAL A 97 -17.75 -5.26 1.59
C VAL A 97 -18.51 -4.28 0.69
N ARG A 98 -18.23 -4.27 -0.61
CA ARG A 98 -18.92 -3.40 -1.57
C ARG A 98 -20.42 -3.69 -1.62
N GLU A 99 -20.79 -4.97 -1.63
CA GLU A 99 -22.19 -5.37 -1.64
C GLU A 99 -22.91 -5.05 -0.33
N LEU A 100 -22.22 -5.19 0.79
CA LEU A 100 -22.76 -4.74 2.07
C LEU A 100 -23.11 -3.24 2.03
N ILE A 101 -22.29 -2.44 1.37
CA ILE A 101 -22.45 -0.98 1.32
C ILE A 101 -23.41 -0.54 0.20
N LEU A 102 -23.28 -1.12 -1.00
CA LEU A 102 -23.97 -0.65 -2.21
C LEU A 102 -25.12 -1.55 -2.70
N GLY A 103 -25.00 -2.85 -2.55
CA GLY A 103 -25.88 -3.82 -3.20
C GLY A 103 -26.78 -4.64 -2.28
N GLY A 104 -26.49 -4.66 -0.99
CA GLY A 104 -27.19 -5.57 -0.09
C GLY A 104 -26.78 -7.04 -0.30
N SER A 105 -27.70 -7.99 -0.13
CA SER A 105 -27.37 -9.42 -0.08
C SER A 105 -27.12 -10.14 -1.41
N LYS A 106 -27.27 -9.47 -2.56
CA LYS A 106 -27.31 -10.14 -3.89
C LYS A 106 -25.99 -10.80 -4.29
N THR A 107 -24.85 -10.23 -3.96
CA THR A 107 -23.55 -10.69 -4.44
C THR A 107 -22.95 -11.80 -3.58
N ILE A 108 -23.31 -11.90 -2.32
CA ILE A 108 -22.91 -13.04 -1.48
C ILE A 108 -23.41 -14.34 -2.11
N VAL A 109 -24.64 -14.32 -2.63
CA VAL A 109 -25.25 -15.45 -3.36
C VAL A 109 -24.49 -15.77 -4.66
N ALA A 110 -24.13 -14.75 -5.43
CA ALA A 110 -23.43 -14.93 -6.70
C ALA A 110 -22.02 -15.55 -6.53
N PHE A 111 -21.33 -15.22 -5.43
CA PHE A 111 -19.97 -15.70 -5.17
C PHE A 111 -19.89 -17.07 -4.51
N THR A 112 -20.81 -17.37 -3.59
CA THR A 112 -20.80 -18.62 -2.84
C THR A 112 -21.57 -19.73 -3.53
N GLY A 113 -22.35 -19.41 -4.58
CA GLY A 113 -23.29 -20.34 -5.19
C GLY A 113 -24.40 -20.83 -4.21
N TRP A 114 -24.41 -20.29 -3.01
CA TRP A 114 -25.32 -20.71 -1.95
C TRP A 114 -26.58 -19.86 -1.98
N ASP A 115 -27.68 -20.41 -2.40
CA ASP A 115 -28.99 -19.77 -2.51
C ASP A 115 -29.64 -19.49 -1.14
N PHE A 116 -28.83 -19.18 -0.11
CA PHE A 116 -29.28 -18.87 1.24
C PHE A 116 -30.40 -17.80 1.28
N VAL A 117 -30.32 -16.82 0.37
CA VAL A 117 -31.32 -15.75 0.27
C VAL A 117 -32.61 -16.22 -0.36
N LYS A 118 -32.60 -17.24 -1.26
CA LYS A 118 -33.83 -17.85 -1.79
C LYS A 118 -34.53 -18.70 -0.75
N GLU A 119 -33.76 -19.45 0.04
CA GLU A 119 -34.29 -20.27 1.11
C GLU A 119 -34.77 -19.45 2.31
N ASN A 120 -34.17 -18.27 2.54
CA ASN A 120 -34.47 -17.41 3.68
C ASN A 120 -34.78 -15.99 3.24
N PRO A 121 -36.03 -15.66 2.85
CA PRO A 121 -36.46 -14.34 2.40
C PRO A 121 -36.15 -13.20 3.40
N TRP A 122 -36.05 -13.51 4.71
CA TRP A 122 -35.70 -12.57 5.77
C TRP A 122 -34.22 -12.16 5.76
N ALA A 123 -33.34 -12.89 5.06
CA ALA A 123 -31.92 -12.57 4.91
C ALA A 123 -31.65 -11.51 3.84
N LYS A 124 -32.70 -10.97 3.18
CA LYS A 124 -32.60 -9.85 2.25
C LYS A 124 -32.43 -8.54 3.01
N TRP A 125 -31.22 -8.09 3.20
CA TRP A 125 -31.01 -6.73 3.65
C TRP A 125 -30.83 -5.76 2.48
N PRO A 126 -31.40 -4.55 2.57
CA PRO A 126 -31.21 -3.52 1.58
C PRO A 126 -29.77 -2.98 1.62
N ALA A 127 -29.33 -2.38 0.51
CA ALA A 127 -28.11 -1.58 0.51
C ALA A 127 -28.15 -0.53 1.61
N LEU A 128 -27.00 -0.20 2.19
CA LEU A 128 -26.91 0.87 3.17
C LEU A 128 -27.33 2.21 2.55
N PRO A 129 -28.38 2.88 3.05
CA PRO A 129 -28.77 4.19 2.55
C PRO A 129 -27.62 5.18 2.73
N TRP A 130 -27.38 6.02 1.73
CA TRP A 130 -26.34 7.04 1.78
C TRP A 130 -26.46 7.95 3.02
N THR A 131 -27.68 8.23 3.47
CA THR A 131 -27.98 9.02 4.65
C THR A 131 -27.44 8.39 5.93
N VAL A 132 -27.46 7.06 6.03
CA VAL A 132 -26.93 6.32 7.18
C VAL A 132 -25.40 6.44 7.21
N VAL A 133 -24.74 6.28 6.06
CA VAL A 133 -23.28 6.41 5.97
C VAL A 133 -22.83 7.83 6.35
N VAL A 134 -23.51 8.85 5.80
CA VAL A 134 -23.24 10.25 6.13
C VAL A 134 -23.53 10.53 7.60
N GLY A 135 -24.65 10.04 8.13
CA GLY A 135 -24.99 10.18 9.55
C GLY A 135 -23.95 9.54 10.48
N TRP A 136 -23.48 8.35 10.17
CA TRP A 136 -22.40 7.66 10.91
C TRP A 136 -21.09 8.43 10.87
N THR A 137 -20.68 8.95 9.71
CA THR A 137 -19.45 9.76 9.59
C THR A 137 -19.59 11.09 10.36
N MET A 138 -20.78 11.70 10.38
CA MET A 138 -21.05 12.89 11.19
C MET A 138 -20.97 12.60 12.69
N VAL A 139 -21.58 11.49 13.16
CA VAL A 139 -21.52 11.08 14.57
C VAL A 139 -20.08 10.78 14.99
N LEU A 140 -19.33 10.07 14.14
CA LEU A 140 -17.93 9.78 14.38
C LEU A 140 -17.11 11.08 14.45
N GLY A 141 -17.30 11.99 13.50
CA GLY A 141 -16.66 13.30 13.49
C GLY A 141 -16.95 14.10 14.74
N TYR A 142 -18.20 14.10 15.19
CA TYR A 142 -18.60 14.75 16.43
C TYR A 142 -17.89 14.19 17.66
N ARG A 143 -17.81 12.85 17.76
CA ARG A 143 -17.11 12.17 18.86
C ARG A 143 -15.61 12.42 18.89
N LEU A 144 -14.96 12.56 17.73
CA LEU A 144 -13.52 12.76 17.61
C LEU A 144 -13.10 14.22 17.87
N ARG A 145 -13.82 15.19 17.33
CA ARG A 145 -13.40 16.61 17.39
C ARG A 145 -14.57 17.62 17.50
N GLY A 146 -15.77 17.15 17.81
CA GLY A 146 -16.93 18.01 17.99
C GLY A 146 -17.58 18.48 16.68
N TRP A 147 -18.35 19.58 16.78
CA TRP A 147 -19.24 20.07 15.71
C TRP A 147 -18.54 20.42 14.40
N GLY A 148 -17.34 20.97 14.44
CA GLY A 148 -16.60 21.36 13.22
C GLY A 148 -16.32 20.18 12.30
N LEU A 149 -15.81 19.05 12.83
CA LEU A 149 -15.53 17.86 12.06
C LEU A 149 -16.83 17.15 11.62
N SER A 150 -17.86 17.15 12.47
CA SER A 150 -19.17 16.62 12.13
C SER A 150 -19.79 17.33 10.91
N LEU A 151 -19.76 18.65 10.93
CA LEU A 151 -20.32 19.48 9.85
C LEU A 151 -19.52 19.30 8.54
N LEU A 152 -18.19 19.24 8.65
CA LEU A 152 -17.32 18.96 7.50
C LEU A 152 -17.64 17.59 6.89
N ALA A 153 -17.81 16.54 7.71
CA ALA A 153 -18.18 15.21 7.23
C ALA A 153 -19.57 15.22 6.56
N GLY A 154 -20.54 15.92 7.13
CA GLY A 154 -21.87 16.06 6.55
C GLY A 154 -21.87 16.78 5.21
N VAL A 155 -21.20 17.94 5.12
CA VAL A 155 -21.08 18.70 3.87
C VAL A 155 -20.33 17.90 2.81
N GLY A 156 -19.22 17.22 3.19
CA GLY A 156 -18.48 16.36 2.28
C GLY A 156 -19.31 15.19 1.77
N GLY A 157 -20.07 14.52 2.64
CA GLY A 157 -20.98 13.46 2.26
C GLY A 157 -22.10 13.92 1.32
N LEU A 158 -22.70 15.07 1.59
CA LEU A 158 -23.71 15.69 0.70
C LEU A 158 -23.11 16.07 -0.65
N TYR A 159 -21.89 16.63 -0.67
CA TYR A 159 -21.18 16.94 -1.90
C TYR A 159 -21.01 15.70 -2.79
N ILE A 160 -20.50 14.60 -2.21
CA ILE A 160 -20.33 13.32 -2.92
C ILE A 160 -21.66 12.81 -3.48
N ALA A 161 -22.75 12.91 -2.70
CA ALA A 161 -24.07 12.47 -3.10
C ALA A 161 -24.65 13.32 -4.25
N ILE A 162 -24.59 14.68 -4.15
CA ILE A 162 -25.12 15.62 -5.12
C ILE A 162 -24.40 15.53 -6.46
N PHE A 163 -23.07 15.37 -6.45
CA PHE A 163 -22.27 15.27 -7.67
C PHE A 163 -22.22 13.86 -8.28
N GLY A 164 -23.05 12.92 -7.80
CA GLY A 164 -23.13 11.57 -8.35
C GLY A 164 -21.89 10.71 -8.12
N GLN A 165 -20.98 11.13 -7.23
CA GLN A 165 -19.74 10.41 -6.92
C GLN A 165 -19.91 9.36 -5.82
N TRP A 166 -21.17 9.06 -5.44
CA TRP A 166 -21.44 8.12 -4.36
C TRP A 166 -20.90 6.72 -4.65
N SER A 167 -21.24 6.15 -5.82
CA SER A 167 -20.81 4.80 -6.20
C SER A 167 -19.26 4.65 -6.28
N PRO A 168 -18.53 5.53 -7.00
CA PRO A 168 -17.06 5.48 -6.99
C PRO A 168 -16.44 5.64 -5.58
N SER A 169 -17.01 6.52 -4.75
CA SER A 169 -16.52 6.72 -3.38
C SER A 169 -16.71 5.48 -2.51
N MET A 170 -17.84 4.79 -2.65
CA MET A 170 -18.09 3.55 -1.90
C MET A 170 -17.24 2.37 -2.41
N GLN A 171 -16.93 2.32 -3.71
CA GLN A 171 -15.95 1.38 -4.24
C GLN A 171 -14.56 1.62 -3.62
N THR A 172 -14.10 2.87 -3.59
CA THR A 172 -12.83 3.23 -2.94
C THR A 172 -12.84 2.88 -1.46
N LEU A 173 -13.92 3.18 -0.75
CA LEU A 173 -14.09 2.84 0.65
C LEU A 173 -14.00 1.32 0.88
N SER A 174 -14.58 0.52 0.00
CA SER A 174 -14.59 -0.95 0.12
C SER A 174 -13.19 -1.54 0.13
N PHE A 175 -12.31 -1.14 -0.78
CA PHE A 175 -10.94 -1.67 -0.77
C PHE A 175 -10.07 -1.06 0.33
N ILE A 176 -10.32 0.18 0.74
CA ILE A 176 -9.62 0.80 1.89
C ILE A 176 -9.97 0.07 3.19
N LEU A 177 -11.25 -0.27 3.42
CA LEU A 177 -11.68 -1.00 4.62
C LEU A 177 -11.02 -2.38 4.77
N ILE A 178 -10.58 -2.97 3.67
CA ILE A 178 -9.82 -4.23 3.67
C ILE A 178 -8.32 -3.97 3.78
N SER A 179 -7.81 -3.05 2.98
CA SER A 179 -6.37 -2.80 2.88
C SER A 179 -5.79 -2.19 4.17
N ALA A 180 -6.53 -1.29 4.82
CA ALA A 180 -6.04 -0.61 6.01
C ALA A 180 -5.82 -1.56 7.20
N PRO A 181 -6.77 -2.44 7.61
CA PRO A 181 -6.53 -3.40 8.66
C PRO A 181 -5.38 -4.37 8.36
N ILE A 182 -5.27 -4.83 7.11
CA ILE A 182 -4.18 -5.71 6.69
C ILE A 182 -2.83 -4.99 6.81
N SER A 183 -2.74 -3.74 6.37
CA SER A 183 -1.52 -2.91 6.49
C SER A 183 -1.13 -2.69 7.94
N VAL A 184 -2.11 -2.43 8.83
CA VAL A 184 -1.89 -2.30 10.27
C VAL A 184 -1.35 -3.60 10.85
N PHE A 185 -1.98 -4.72 10.53
CA PHE A 185 -1.58 -6.03 11.04
C PHE A 185 -0.16 -6.41 10.57
N LEU A 186 0.15 -6.23 9.29
CA LEU A 186 1.50 -6.45 8.76
C LEU A 186 2.51 -5.50 9.40
N GLY A 187 2.15 -4.22 9.54
CA GLY A 187 2.97 -3.21 10.19
C GLY A 187 3.28 -3.53 11.64
N LEU A 188 2.31 -4.05 12.40
CA LEU A 188 2.49 -4.52 13.77
C LEU A 188 3.48 -5.69 13.83
N ILE A 189 3.28 -6.73 13.02
CA ILE A 189 4.16 -7.91 13.02
C ILE A 189 5.59 -7.50 12.70
N VAL A 190 5.79 -6.81 11.58
CA VAL A 190 7.13 -6.41 11.13
C VAL A 190 7.78 -5.41 12.08
N GLY A 191 7.00 -4.46 12.62
CA GLY A 191 7.48 -3.47 13.59
C GLY A 191 7.92 -4.11 14.91
N ILE A 192 7.17 -5.08 15.43
CA ILE A 192 7.53 -5.84 16.64
C ILE A 192 8.79 -6.68 16.39
N LEU A 193 8.90 -7.34 15.24
CA LEU A 193 10.10 -8.10 14.87
C LEU A 193 11.34 -7.21 14.78
N ALA A 194 11.21 -6.02 14.19
CA ALA A 194 12.27 -5.04 14.11
C ALA A 194 12.67 -4.50 15.49
N PHE A 195 11.69 -4.29 16.38
CA PHE A 195 11.95 -3.86 17.75
C PHE A 195 12.72 -4.92 18.58
N ARG A 196 12.39 -6.21 18.36
CA ARG A 196 13.04 -7.33 19.06
C ARG A 196 14.48 -7.62 18.61
N SER A 197 14.80 -7.33 17.34
CA SER A 197 16.09 -7.67 16.75
C SER A 197 16.74 -6.46 16.09
N ARG A 198 17.88 -6.04 16.63
CA ARG A 198 18.67 -4.93 16.08
C ARG A 198 19.16 -5.20 14.66
N THR A 199 19.44 -6.46 14.34
CA THR A 199 19.83 -6.86 12.99
C THR A 199 18.69 -6.65 12.01
N VAL A 200 17.47 -7.08 12.37
CA VAL A 200 16.26 -6.87 11.55
C VAL A 200 16.00 -5.38 11.36
N GLU A 201 16.10 -4.59 12.41
CA GLU A 201 15.93 -3.13 12.34
C GLU A 201 16.94 -2.50 11.37
N THR A 202 18.22 -2.88 11.47
CA THR A 202 19.29 -2.32 10.62
C THR A 202 19.08 -2.63 9.15
N ILE A 203 18.62 -3.84 8.80
CA ILE A 203 18.34 -4.25 7.43
C ILE A 203 17.02 -3.59 6.93
N LEU A 204 16.03 -3.48 7.80
CA LEU A 204 14.71 -2.98 7.44
C LEU A 204 14.70 -1.47 7.20
N ASN A 205 15.47 -0.68 7.97
CA ASN A 205 15.50 0.77 7.86
C ASN A 205 15.79 1.30 6.44
N PRO A 206 16.83 0.85 5.71
CA PRO A 206 17.05 1.30 4.35
C PRO A 206 15.92 0.87 3.40
N LEU A 207 15.33 -0.32 3.57
CA LEU A 207 14.19 -0.78 2.78
C LEU A 207 12.96 0.11 2.99
N LEU A 208 12.67 0.45 4.25
CA LEU A 208 11.58 1.37 4.59
C LEU A 208 11.83 2.78 4.02
N ASN A 209 13.09 3.25 4.01
CA ASN A 209 13.44 4.53 3.40
C ASN A 209 13.14 4.52 1.90
N VAL A 210 13.62 3.51 1.18
CA VAL A 210 13.37 3.35 -0.26
C VAL A 210 11.86 3.25 -0.53
N ALA A 211 11.17 2.39 0.21
CA ALA A 211 9.73 2.20 0.04
C ALA A 211 8.92 3.50 0.25
N GLN A 212 9.34 4.39 1.14
CA GLN A 212 8.62 5.65 1.38
C GLN A 212 9.03 6.79 0.44
N THR A 213 10.21 6.71 -0.19
CA THR A 213 10.65 7.70 -1.17
C THR A 213 10.14 7.43 -2.58
N MET A 214 9.80 6.17 -2.89
CA MET A 214 9.23 5.81 -4.18
C MET A 214 7.79 6.32 -4.31
N PRO A 215 7.41 6.93 -5.44
CA PRO A 215 6.02 7.27 -5.71
C PRO A 215 5.15 6.00 -5.69
N HIS A 216 3.98 6.07 -5.05
CA HIS A 216 3.08 4.92 -4.94
C HIS A 216 2.63 4.34 -6.30
N TYR A 217 2.58 5.15 -7.36
CA TYR A 217 2.33 4.65 -8.72
C TYR A 217 3.41 3.70 -9.25
N SER A 218 4.64 3.79 -8.75
CA SER A 218 5.72 2.87 -9.15
C SER A 218 5.47 1.43 -8.71
N TYR A 219 4.68 1.23 -7.65
CA TYR A 219 4.27 -0.11 -7.20
C TYR A 219 3.15 -0.70 -8.04
N LEU A 220 2.37 0.16 -8.72
CA LEU A 220 1.21 -0.28 -9.49
C LEU A 220 1.63 -1.14 -10.69
N ILE A 221 2.71 -0.77 -11.38
CA ILE A 221 3.17 -1.48 -12.59
C ILE A 221 3.49 -2.94 -12.29
N PRO A 222 4.39 -3.30 -11.34
CA PRO A 222 4.68 -4.70 -11.05
C PRO A 222 3.45 -5.44 -10.50
N ILE A 223 2.60 -4.80 -9.73
CA ILE A 223 1.37 -5.43 -9.22
C ILE A 223 0.39 -5.74 -10.34
N ILE A 224 0.18 -4.84 -11.30
CA ILE A 224 -0.67 -5.12 -12.46
C ILE A 224 -0.10 -6.27 -13.30
N VAL A 225 1.21 -6.32 -13.49
CA VAL A 225 1.85 -7.40 -14.25
C VAL A 225 1.66 -8.76 -13.57
N LEU A 226 1.73 -8.82 -12.23
CA LEU A 226 1.63 -10.06 -11.47
C LEU A 226 0.18 -10.50 -11.19
N PHE A 227 -0.69 -9.55 -10.88
CA PHE A 227 -2.04 -9.82 -10.37
C PHE A 227 -3.16 -9.42 -11.35
N GLY A 228 -2.83 -8.68 -12.40
CA GLY A 228 -3.81 -8.15 -13.35
C GLY A 228 -4.37 -6.78 -12.93
N VAL A 229 -5.20 -6.20 -13.80
CA VAL A 229 -5.86 -4.90 -13.58
C VAL A 229 -7.16 -5.12 -12.81
N GLY A 230 -7.40 -4.32 -11.76
CA GLY A 230 -8.66 -4.38 -11.01
C GLY A 230 -8.56 -3.81 -9.60
N ASP A 231 -9.67 -3.86 -8.87
CA ASP A 231 -9.78 -3.37 -7.48
C ASP A 231 -8.82 -4.11 -6.53
N HIS A 232 -8.53 -5.39 -6.79
CA HIS A 232 -7.55 -6.19 -6.05
C HIS A 232 -6.13 -5.64 -6.20
N ALA A 233 -5.75 -5.19 -7.40
CA ALA A 233 -4.45 -4.55 -7.62
C ALA A 233 -4.34 -3.25 -6.85
N ALA A 234 -5.39 -2.41 -6.85
CA ALA A 234 -5.45 -1.18 -6.06
C ALA A 234 -5.32 -1.47 -4.54
N ALA A 235 -6.00 -2.50 -4.04
CA ALA A 235 -5.91 -2.91 -2.64
C ALA A 235 -4.49 -3.38 -2.27
N LEU A 236 -3.86 -4.20 -3.11
CA LEU A 236 -2.49 -4.69 -2.90
C LEU A 236 -1.45 -3.55 -2.91
N VAL A 237 -1.56 -2.60 -3.86
CA VAL A 237 -0.71 -1.39 -3.88
C VAL A 237 -0.88 -0.59 -2.60
N THR A 238 -2.13 -0.41 -2.14
CA THR A 238 -2.42 0.33 -0.90
C THR A 238 -1.78 -0.35 0.31
N ILE A 239 -1.85 -1.68 0.42
CA ILE A 239 -1.19 -2.44 1.48
C ILE A 239 0.32 -2.27 1.42
N LEU A 240 0.91 -2.43 0.24
CA LEU A 240 2.36 -2.34 0.06
C LEU A 240 2.90 -0.95 0.41
N PHE A 241 2.17 0.10 0.05
CA PHE A 241 2.53 1.49 0.35
C PHE A 241 2.30 1.87 1.82
N ALA A 242 1.20 1.43 2.41
CA ALA A 242 0.83 1.79 3.78
C ALA A 242 1.66 1.05 4.85
N THR A 243 2.04 -0.20 4.58
CA THR A 243 2.77 -1.04 5.54
C THR A 243 4.08 -0.42 6.04
N PRO A 244 4.98 0.16 5.22
CA PRO A 244 6.20 0.80 5.69
C PRO A 244 5.95 1.93 6.69
N SER A 245 4.93 2.74 6.47
CA SER A 245 4.53 3.82 7.39
C SER A 245 4.06 3.27 8.73
N MET A 246 3.26 2.20 8.71
CA MET A 246 2.78 1.52 9.92
C MET A 246 3.92 0.88 10.71
N VAL A 247 4.88 0.22 10.03
CA VAL A 247 6.09 -0.34 10.68
C VAL A 247 6.85 0.73 11.47
N ARG A 248 7.04 1.91 10.87
CA ARG A 248 7.73 3.02 11.55
C ARG A 248 6.97 3.55 12.75
N LEU A 249 5.65 3.70 12.63
CA LEU A 249 4.82 4.15 13.74
C LEU A 249 4.88 3.17 14.91
N VAL A 250 4.80 1.87 14.63
CA VAL A 250 4.91 0.81 15.65
C VAL A 250 6.29 0.83 16.30
N LEU A 251 7.35 0.89 15.50
CA LEU A 251 8.73 0.91 16.02
C LEU A 251 8.99 2.14 16.89
N LEU A 252 8.51 3.32 16.47
CA LEU A 252 8.61 4.56 17.23
C LEU A 252 7.82 4.48 18.54
N GLY A 253 6.57 3.98 18.48
CA GLY A 253 5.73 3.81 19.66
C GLY A 253 6.37 2.89 20.70
N LEU A 254 6.88 1.72 20.28
CA LEU A 254 7.53 0.77 21.18
C LEU A 254 8.84 1.33 21.78
N LYS A 255 9.60 2.13 21.04
CA LYS A 255 10.80 2.80 21.56
C LYS A 255 10.47 3.88 22.58
N ASN A 256 9.40 4.64 22.35
CA ASN A 256 8.97 5.69 23.29
C ASN A 256 8.49 5.10 24.63
N VAL A 257 7.67 4.05 24.61
CA VAL A 257 7.22 3.37 25.84
C VAL A 257 8.43 2.88 26.65
N ARG A 258 9.41 2.26 26.01
CA ARG A 258 10.61 1.79 26.69
C ARG A 258 11.45 2.94 27.30
N SER A 259 11.50 4.09 26.64
CA SER A 259 12.22 5.26 27.16
C SER A 259 11.53 5.89 28.38
N GLU A 260 10.21 5.87 28.42
CA GLU A 260 9.41 6.37 29.54
C GLU A 260 9.54 5.49 30.77
N GLU A 261 9.61 4.17 30.63
CA GLU A 261 9.87 3.24 31.73
C GLU A 261 11.21 3.54 32.43
N HIS A 262 12.28 3.76 31.66
CA HIS A 262 13.59 4.13 32.22
C HIS A 262 13.58 5.49 32.91
N THR A 263 12.76 6.44 32.41
CA THR A 263 12.68 7.78 33.03
C THR A 263 11.87 7.75 34.33
N SER A 264 10.82 6.92 34.39
CA SER A 264 10.02 6.76 35.63
C SER A 264 10.78 6.02 36.74
N GLU A 265 11.63 5.07 36.40
CA GLU A 265 12.51 4.40 37.38
C GLU A 265 13.55 5.37 37.99
N LEU A 266 14.04 6.34 37.20
CA LEU A 266 14.99 7.37 37.69
C LEU A 266 14.30 8.44 38.54
N GLN A 267 12.97 8.58 38.48
CA GLN A 267 12.17 9.51 39.29
C GLN A 267 11.55 8.85 40.53
N SER A 268 11.85 7.58 40.80
CA SER A 268 11.39 6.96 42.04
C SER A 268 12.04 7.65 43.24
N PRO A 269 11.31 7.96 44.32
CA PRO A 269 11.79 8.73 45.47
C PRO A 269 12.97 8.08 46.22
N ASP A 270 13.25 6.81 45.98
CA ASP A 270 14.34 6.08 46.63
C ASP A 270 15.75 6.60 46.24
N HIS A 271 15.90 7.23 45.05
CA HIS A 271 17.18 7.84 44.67
C HIS A 271 17.45 9.21 45.33
N LEU A 272 16.41 9.87 45.87
CA LEU A 272 16.59 11.15 46.58
C LEU A 272 17.04 10.94 48.03
N VAL A 273 16.72 9.82 48.65
CA VAL A 273 17.10 9.52 50.03
C VAL A 273 18.60 9.19 50.17
N CYS A 274 19.20 8.56 49.17
CA CYS A 274 20.63 8.22 49.18
C CYS A 274 21.59 9.40 48.93
N ARG A 275 21.09 10.58 48.55
CA ARG A 275 21.93 11.79 48.38
C ARG A 275 21.94 12.72 49.57
N LEU A 276 21.12 12.46 50.58
CA LEU A 276 21.01 13.29 51.80
C LEU A 276 21.57 12.63 53.08
N LEU A 277 22.18 11.44 52.96
CA LEU A 277 23.04 10.79 53.97
C LEU A 277 24.47 10.75 53.45
#